data_03548f3656ba933c29007efe452b8a8c
#
_entry.id   03548f3656ba933c29007efe452b8a8c
#
_cell.length_a   1.000
_cell.length_b   1.000
_cell.length_c   1.000
_cell.angle_alpha   90.00
_cell.angle_beta   90.00
_cell.angle_gamma   90.00
#
_symmetry.space_group_name_H-M   'P 1'
#
loop_
_entity.id
_entity.type
_entity.pdbx_description
1 polymer ?
#
loop_
_entity_poly.entity_id
_entity_poly.type
_entity_poly.pdbx_seq_one_letter_code
_entity_poly.pdbx_strand_id
1 'polypeptide(L)'
;MPVVQLSAQFVKEAVCPPEKGKVDYYDASIKGFILEVRPSGGKTFYLRYRDAHGKLRQHKIGDADAVSHDKARKKAQYLRSEVELGGNPQEDRKALRQVPTLAEFVRDTYIPHIHLHRRNFQSTISFLNHHILPRFGSKHLDAITTLMLTEAHLDLRAKGYALAQANKLPILFKIMFNLAKKKEIPGSQSNPANGVVLFNPNNAKERYLTAAETQRLYEALEQSDNTQLKHIVSLLLMFGCRKRELLDAKWEHFDLERRNWRIPMSKNGKARNIPISARALEVLNSLPRWKGCPYVIPNPETQKPYGNLYHPWDKVRKQVGLDDLRMHDLRHTFASNLVNSGQSIYVVSKLLGHSQIKTTTRYSHLADETLLSAVDAAARVVDASWQAPAAAQA
;
A
#
# COMPACT_ATOMS: atom_id res chain seq x y z
N MET A 1 -7.83 59.73 -5.02
CA MET A 1 -8.12 58.62 -5.94
C MET A 1 -9.52 58.85 -6.47
N PRO A 2 -9.72 58.90 -7.78
CA PRO A 2 -11.04 59.20 -8.33
C PRO A 2 -12.01 58.03 -8.13
N VAL A 3 -13.16 58.35 -7.54
CA VAL A 3 -14.30 57.43 -7.42
C VAL A 3 -15.26 57.80 -8.54
N VAL A 4 -15.63 56.81 -9.35
CA VAL A 4 -16.42 57.01 -10.56
C VAL A 4 -17.43 55.84 -10.68
N GLN A 5 -18.48 56.07 -11.48
CA GLN A 5 -19.31 54.99 -11.89
C GLN A 5 -18.63 54.25 -13.04
N LEU A 6 -18.00 53.12 -12.75
CA LEU A 6 -17.36 52.30 -13.79
C LEU A 6 -18.45 51.74 -14.71
N SER A 7 -18.50 52.26 -15.95
CA SER A 7 -19.36 51.77 -17.03
C SER A 7 -18.51 51.29 -18.21
N ALA A 8 -19.11 50.52 -19.11
CA ALA A 8 -18.42 50.07 -20.31
C ALA A 8 -17.89 51.24 -21.17
N GLN A 9 -18.63 52.37 -21.19
CA GLN A 9 -18.21 53.58 -21.88
C GLN A 9 -17.03 54.24 -21.14
N PHE A 10 -17.11 54.40 -19.81
CA PHE A 10 -16.00 54.92 -19.02
C PHE A 10 -14.71 54.13 -19.20
N VAL A 11 -14.80 52.79 -19.23
CA VAL A 11 -13.64 51.92 -19.44
C VAL A 11 -12.96 52.17 -20.77
N LYS A 12 -13.72 52.50 -21.85
CA LYS A 12 -13.16 52.87 -23.15
C LYS A 12 -12.43 54.22 -23.09
N GLU A 13 -13.02 55.22 -22.45
CA GLU A 13 -12.57 56.60 -22.43
C GLU A 13 -11.50 56.87 -21.36
N ALA A 14 -11.38 56.03 -20.35
CA ALA A 14 -10.42 56.22 -19.24
C ALA A 14 -8.97 56.28 -19.75
N VAL A 15 -8.27 57.34 -19.37
CA VAL A 15 -6.87 57.61 -19.73
C VAL A 15 -6.01 57.79 -18.48
N CYS A 16 -4.73 57.48 -18.62
CA CYS A 16 -3.72 57.78 -17.59
C CYS A 16 -2.89 58.98 -18.07
N PRO A 17 -2.79 60.07 -17.28
CA PRO A 17 -1.91 61.18 -17.61
C PRO A 17 -0.45 60.72 -17.77
N PRO A 18 0.31 61.26 -18.75
CA PRO A 18 1.69 60.84 -19.04
C PRO A 18 2.64 60.93 -17.85
N GLU A 19 2.43 61.90 -16.98
CA GLU A 19 3.24 62.15 -15.78
C GLU A 19 2.96 61.15 -14.65
N LYS A 20 1.94 60.29 -14.75
CA LYS A 20 1.62 59.27 -13.75
C LYS A 20 1.95 57.87 -14.27
N GLY A 21 2.60 57.07 -13.47
CA GLY A 21 2.89 55.67 -13.80
C GLY A 21 1.64 54.79 -13.92
N LYS A 22 0.52 55.17 -13.26
CA LYS A 22 -0.79 54.55 -13.36
C LYS A 22 -1.86 55.38 -12.66
N VAL A 23 -3.11 55.14 -12.99
CA VAL A 23 -4.29 55.69 -12.29
C VAL A 23 -5.23 54.55 -11.92
N ASP A 24 -5.65 54.53 -10.67
CA ASP A 24 -6.66 53.59 -10.15
C ASP A 24 -8.02 54.34 -10.06
N TYR A 25 -8.99 53.94 -10.86
CA TYR A 25 -10.37 54.40 -10.78
C TYR A 25 -11.21 53.43 -9.97
N TYR A 26 -11.83 53.94 -8.88
CA TYR A 26 -12.65 53.15 -7.97
C TYR A 26 -14.11 53.19 -8.36
N ASP A 27 -14.78 52.02 -8.39
CA ASP A 27 -16.21 51.93 -8.62
C ASP A 27 -16.99 52.47 -7.43
N ALA A 28 -17.97 53.35 -7.69
CA ALA A 28 -18.81 53.97 -6.66
C ALA A 28 -19.77 52.98 -6.00
N SER A 29 -20.14 51.88 -6.67
CA SER A 29 -21.15 50.95 -6.20
C SER A 29 -20.59 49.66 -5.66
N ILE A 30 -19.40 49.20 -6.10
CA ILE A 30 -18.77 47.98 -5.60
C ILE A 30 -17.47 48.35 -4.86
N LYS A 31 -17.51 48.31 -3.55
CA LYS A 31 -16.36 48.66 -2.70
C LYS A 31 -15.13 47.85 -3.07
N GLY A 32 -14.08 48.54 -3.50
CA GLY A 32 -12.79 47.95 -3.86
C GLY A 32 -12.69 47.42 -5.30
N PHE A 33 -13.73 47.51 -6.12
CA PHE A 33 -13.62 47.25 -7.56
C PHE A 33 -12.89 48.42 -8.20
N ILE A 34 -11.84 48.15 -8.96
CA ILE A 34 -10.94 49.18 -9.54
C ILE A 34 -10.65 48.83 -11.00
N LEU A 35 -10.53 49.92 -11.79
CA LEU A 35 -9.90 49.91 -13.09
C LEU A 35 -8.53 50.60 -12.97
N GLU A 36 -7.45 49.85 -13.12
CA GLU A 36 -6.11 50.40 -13.26
C GLU A 36 -5.85 50.73 -14.72
N VAL A 37 -5.46 51.98 -14.99
CA VAL A 37 -5.11 52.46 -16.31
C VAL A 37 -3.65 52.90 -16.32
N ARG A 38 -2.89 52.45 -17.30
CA ARG A 38 -1.47 52.79 -17.48
C ARG A 38 -1.26 53.77 -18.62
N PRO A 39 -0.13 54.53 -18.65
CA PRO A 39 0.19 55.43 -19.74
C PRO A 39 0.24 54.77 -21.13
N SER A 40 0.61 53.47 -21.16
CA SER A 40 0.61 52.66 -22.40
C SER A 40 -0.78 52.32 -22.93
N GLY A 41 -1.86 52.84 -22.32
CA GLY A 41 -3.24 52.51 -22.64
C GLY A 41 -3.74 51.18 -22.06
N GLY A 42 -2.89 50.38 -21.45
CA GLY A 42 -3.28 49.12 -20.83
C GLY A 42 -4.24 49.33 -19.66
N LYS A 43 -5.36 48.59 -19.63
CA LYS A 43 -6.44 48.69 -18.64
C LYS A 43 -6.67 47.34 -18.00
N THR A 44 -6.70 47.29 -16.66
CA THR A 44 -6.86 46.02 -15.93
C THR A 44 -7.84 46.18 -14.77
N PHE A 45 -8.79 45.27 -14.65
CA PHE A 45 -9.72 45.22 -13.53
C PHE A 45 -9.13 44.46 -12.35
N TYR A 46 -9.32 45.04 -11.15
CA TYR A 46 -8.92 44.44 -9.87
C TYR A 46 -10.04 44.53 -8.84
N LEU A 47 -10.01 43.62 -7.84
CA LEU A 47 -10.68 43.80 -6.54
C LEU A 47 -9.62 44.07 -5.48
N ARG A 48 -9.73 45.19 -4.76
CA ARG A 48 -8.89 45.56 -3.63
C ARG A 48 -9.71 45.38 -2.36
N TYR A 49 -9.18 44.61 -1.41
CA TYR A 49 -9.89 44.29 -0.16
C TYR A 49 -8.89 44.13 0.99
N ARG A 50 -9.40 44.10 2.24
CA ARG A 50 -8.62 43.67 3.41
C ARG A 50 -8.94 42.25 3.73
N ASP A 51 -7.91 41.44 3.96
CA ASP A 51 -8.07 40.05 4.41
C ASP A 51 -8.49 40.00 5.90
N ALA A 52 -8.73 38.78 6.43
CA ALA A 52 -9.12 38.53 7.81
C ALA A 52 -8.13 39.10 8.87
N HIS A 53 -6.87 39.32 8.46
CA HIS A 53 -5.81 39.92 9.30
C HIS A 53 -5.68 41.44 9.09
N GLY A 54 -6.61 42.09 8.36
CA GLY A 54 -6.61 43.53 8.07
C GLY A 54 -5.61 43.96 7.00
N LYS A 55 -4.85 43.05 6.41
CA LYS A 55 -3.86 43.37 5.36
C LYS A 55 -4.53 43.68 4.02
N LEU A 56 -4.07 44.75 3.39
CA LEU A 56 -4.59 45.14 2.08
C LEU A 56 -4.11 44.17 0.99
N ARG A 57 -5.07 43.60 0.23
CA ARG A 57 -4.86 42.67 -0.87
C ARG A 57 -5.45 43.22 -2.16
N GLN A 58 -4.89 42.81 -3.30
CA GLN A 58 -5.38 43.16 -4.61
C GLN A 58 -5.44 41.93 -5.51
N HIS A 59 -6.65 41.54 -5.93
CA HIS A 59 -6.89 40.39 -6.80
C HIS A 59 -7.11 40.86 -8.23
N LYS A 60 -6.31 40.39 -9.20
CA LYS A 60 -6.50 40.67 -10.64
C LYS A 60 -7.72 39.89 -11.15
N ILE A 61 -8.72 40.58 -11.68
CA ILE A 61 -9.89 40.01 -12.32
C ILE A 61 -9.60 39.67 -13.76
N GLY A 62 -9.03 40.65 -14.53
CA GLY A 62 -8.65 40.45 -15.92
C GLY A 62 -8.30 41.76 -16.61
N ASP A 63 -7.69 41.65 -17.78
CA ASP A 63 -7.41 42.80 -18.64
C ASP A 63 -8.69 43.21 -19.39
N ALA A 64 -8.92 44.52 -19.57
CA ALA A 64 -10.16 45.03 -20.13
C ALA A 64 -10.35 44.67 -21.61
N ASP A 65 -9.26 44.30 -22.30
CA ASP A 65 -9.30 43.82 -23.68
C ASP A 65 -9.80 42.36 -23.76
N ALA A 66 -9.59 41.58 -22.70
CA ALA A 66 -9.96 40.19 -22.64
C ALA A 66 -11.28 39.93 -21.89
N VAL A 67 -11.64 40.81 -20.93
CA VAL A 67 -12.82 40.66 -20.07
C VAL A 67 -13.69 41.89 -20.18
N SER A 68 -14.95 41.71 -20.62
CA SER A 68 -15.91 42.82 -20.67
C SER A 68 -16.20 43.38 -19.28
N HIS A 69 -16.52 44.68 -19.20
CA HIS A 69 -16.89 45.38 -17.97
C HIS A 69 -17.94 44.60 -17.15
N ASP A 70 -19.01 44.10 -17.79
CA ASP A 70 -20.09 43.41 -17.09
C ASP A 70 -19.66 42.08 -16.49
N LYS A 71 -18.81 41.35 -17.20
CA LYS A 71 -18.20 40.10 -16.65
C LYS A 71 -17.26 40.41 -15.48
N ALA A 72 -16.45 41.47 -15.61
CA ALA A 72 -15.55 41.91 -14.56
C ALA A 72 -16.34 42.38 -13.31
N ARG A 73 -17.42 43.12 -13.51
CA ARG A 73 -18.31 43.58 -12.44
C ARG A 73 -18.99 42.43 -11.69
N LYS A 74 -19.57 41.48 -12.40
CA LYS A 74 -20.16 40.26 -11.79
C LYS A 74 -19.10 39.47 -10.98
N LYS A 75 -17.90 39.34 -11.53
CA LYS A 75 -16.82 38.66 -10.83
C LYS A 75 -16.35 39.43 -9.58
N ALA A 76 -16.29 40.76 -9.66
CA ALA A 76 -15.97 41.62 -8.51
C ALA A 76 -17.01 41.49 -7.38
N GLN A 77 -18.31 41.48 -7.72
CA GLN A 77 -19.38 41.25 -6.74
C GLN A 77 -19.25 39.85 -6.05
N TYR A 78 -19.05 38.83 -6.84
CA TYR A 78 -18.84 37.46 -6.32
C TYR A 78 -17.65 37.38 -5.36
N LEU A 79 -16.48 37.88 -5.80
CA LEU A 79 -15.27 37.88 -4.96
C LEU A 79 -15.43 38.75 -3.70
N ARG A 80 -16.20 39.85 -3.80
CA ARG A 80 -16.49 40.69 -2.64
C ARG A 80 -17.33 39.97 -1.60
N SER A 81 -18.36 39.22 -2.02
CA SER A 81 -19.16 38.37 -1.14
C SER A 81 -18.32 37.27 -0.47
N GLU A 82 -17.43 36.63 -1.21
CA GLU A 82 -16.47 35.64 -0.64
C GLU A 82 -15.62 36.29 0.45
N VAL A 83 -15.08 37.48 0.22
CA VAL A 83 -14.25 38.18 1.23
C VAL A 83 -15.08 38.56 2.47
N GLU A 84 -16.31 38.96 2.33
CA GLU A 84 -17.21 39.28 3.45
C GLU A 84 -17.58 38.04 4.27
N LEU A 85 -17.57 36.85 3.65
CA LEU A 85 -17.73 35.55 4.29
C LEU A 85 -16.41 34.99 4.86
N GLY A 86 -15.32 35.76 4.85
CA GLY A 86 -14.03 35.39 5.41
C GLY A 86 -13.06 34.70 4.44
N GLY A 87 -13.41 34.62 3.15
CA GLY A 87 -12.52 34.06 2.11
C GLY A 87 -11.35 35.00 1.74
N ASN A 88 -10.29 34.43 1.17
CA ASN A 88 -9.13 35.19 0.68
C ASN A 88 -8.77 34.81 -0.77
N PRO A 89 -9.45 35.38 -1.78
CA PRO A 89 -9.29 34.99 -3.19
C PRO A 89 -7.85 35.04 -3.72
N GLN A 90 -6.99 35.89 -3.14
CA GLN A 90 -5.60 35.95 -3.53
C GLN A 90 -4.78 34.77 -3.00
N GLU A 91 -5.02 34.38 -1.77
CA GLU A 91 -4.35 33.22 -1.17
C GLU A 91 -4.83 31.93 -1.82
N ASP A 92 -6.12 31.79 -2.08
CA ASP A 92 -6.68 30.63 -2.78
C ASP A 92 -6.04 30.44 -4.15
N ARG A 93 -5.89 31.54 -4.91
CA ARG A 93 -5.18 31.51 -6.21
C ARG A 93 -3.70 31.16 -6.06
N LYS A 94 -3.04 31.61 -5.00
CA LYS A 94 -1.64 31.30 -4.70
C LYS A 94 -1.52 29.83 -4.29
N ALA A 95 -2.44 29.32 -3.47
CA ALA A 95 -2.50 27.93 -3.06
C ALA A 95 -2.69 26.98 -4.25
N LEU A 96 -3.60 27.33 -5.19
CA LEU A 96 -3.78 26.58 -6.44
C LEU A 96 -2.50 26.51 -7.29
N ARG A 97 -1.70 27.58 -7.33
CA ARG A 97 -0.40 27.57 -8.02
C ARG A 97 0.69 26.76 -7.32
N GLN A 98 0.49 26.46 -6.05
CA GLN A 98 1.43 25.65 -5.25
C GLN A 98 1.07 24.16 -5.23
N VAL A 99 -0.03 23.76 -5.89
CA VAL A 99 -0.38 22.34 -6.02
C VAL A 99 0.69 21.65 -6.86
N PRO A 100 1.43 20.69 -6.30
CA PRO A 100 2.45 19.95 -7.05
C PRO A 100 1.81 19.02 -8.08
N THR A 101 2.56 18.69 -9.12
CA THR A 101 2.25 17.56 -9.97
C THR A 101 2.43 16.24 -9.23
N LEU A 102 1.80 15.17 -9.71
CA LEU A 102 1.99 13.85 -9.14
C LEU A 102 3.47 13.40 -9.20
N ALA A 103 4.18 13.74 -10.29
CA ALA A 103 5.59 13.39 -10.43
C ALA A 103 6.47 14.09 -9.38
N GLU A 104 6.25 15.37 -9.13
CA GLU A 104 6.94 16.13 -8.08
C GLU A 104 6.63 15.56 -6.70
N PHE A 105 5.36 15.32 -6.39
CA PHE A 105 4.95 14.70 -5.12
C PHE A 105 5.59 13.32 -4.92
N VAL A 106 5.60 12.48 -5.97
CA VAL A 106 6.20 11.14 -5.90
C VAL A 106 7.71 11.25 -5.66
N ARG A 107 8.42 12.11 -6.38
CA ARG A 107 9.86 12.30 -6.27
C ARG A 107 10.26 12.86 -4.91
N ASP A 108 9.60 13.94 -4.48
CA ASP A 108 10.07 14.76 -3.35
C ASP A 108 9.48 14.32 -2.00
N THR A 109 8.37 13.59 -2.02
CA THR A 109 7.66 13.20 -0.80
C THR A 109 7.46 11.69 -0.67
N TYR A 110 6.89 11.04 -1.69
CA TYR A 110 6.47 9.64 -1.56
C TYR A 110 7.65 8.67 -1.58
N ILE A 111 8.58 8.82 -2.52
CA ILE A 111 9.77 7.95 -2.62
C ILE A 111 10.63 8.06 -1.36
N PRO A 112 11.02 9.25 -0.85
CA PRO A 112 11.73 9.36 0.41
C PRO A 112 11.00 8.71 1.59
N HIS A 113 9.67 8.88 1.65
CA HIS A 113 8.86 8.27 2.70
C HIS A 113 8.90 6.74 2.66
N ILE A 114 8.74 6.11 1.50
CA ILE A 114 8.77 4.63 1.41
C ILE A 114 10.17 4.05 1.66
N HIS A 115 11.23 4.76 1.34
CA HIS A 115 12.61 4.37 1.65
C HIS A 115 12.84 4.28 3.17
N LEU A 116 12.31 5.23 3.94
CA LEU A 116 12.43 5.23 5.40
C LEU A 116 11.57 4.13 6.07
N HIS A 117 10.40 3.82 5.50
CA HIS A 117 9.39 3.01 6.19
C HIS A 117 9.19 1.61 5.60
N ARG A 118 9.79 1.28 4.45
CA ARG A 118 9.60 -0.01 3.77
C ARG A 118 10.93 -0.63 3.37
N ARG A 119 11.13 -1.89 3.74
CA ARG A 119 12.33 -2.65 3.35
C ARG A 119 12.35 -3.02 1.86
N ASN A 120 11.20 -3.32 1.30
CA ASN A 120 11.06 -3.69 -0.11
C ASN A 120 10.08 -2.74 -0.80
N PHE A 121 10.63 -1.80 -1.55
CA PHE A 121 9.88 -0.77 -2.28
C PHE A 121 10.12 -0.82 -3.80
N GLN A 122 11.06 -1.64 -4.28
CA GLN A 122 11.43 -1.70 -5.71
C GLN A 122 10.23 -2.05 -6.61
N SER A 123 9.40 -3.01 -6.19
CA SER A 123 8.19 -3.36 -6.93
C SER A 123 7.16 -2.22 -6.98
N THR A 124 7.13 -1.36 -5.96
CA THR A 124 6.29 -0.16 -5.94
C THR A 124 6.84 0.89 -6.90
N ILE A 125 8.15 1.15 -6.87
CA ILE A 125 8.82 2.08 -7.80
C ILE A 125 8.63 1.61 -9.24
N SER A 126 8.85 0.34 -9.51
CA SER A 126 8.62 -0.23 -10.85
C SER A 126 7.18 -0.01 -11.31
N PHE A 127 6.19 -0.25 -10.45
CA PHE A 127 4.78 -0.05 -10.80
C PHE A 127 4.44 1.45 -11.03
N LEU A 128 5.01 2.34 -10.21
CA LEU A 128 4.88 3.79 -10.41
C LEU A 128 5.40 4.22 -11.77
N ASN A 129 6.62 3.79 -12.12
CA ASN A 129 7.29 4.20 -13.36
C ASN A 129 6.61 3.65 -14.62
N HIS A 130 6.07 2.42 -14.58
CA HIS A 130 5.48 1.79 -15.77
C HIS A 130 3.99 2.07 -15.94
N HIS A 131 3.23 2.30 -14.85
CA HIS A 131 1.76 2.35 -14.92
C HIS A 131 1.15 3.66 -14.43
N ILE A 132 1.82 4.40 -13.55
CA ILE A 132 1.24 5.59 -12.94
C ILE A 132 1.83 6.88 -13.52
N LEU A 133 3.13 7.05 -13.45
CA LEU A 133 3.78 8.30 -13.87
C LEU A 133 3.60 8.63 -15.35
N PRO A 134 3.61 7.67 -16.30
CA PRO A 134 3.39 7.99 -17.71
C PRO A 134 2.01 8.61 -17.99
N ARG A 135 0.99 8.23 -17.20
CA ARG A 135 -0.40 8.71 -17.40
C ARG A 135 -0.77 9.91 -16.54
N PHE A 136 -0.23 9.96 -15.32
CA PHE A 136 -0.66 10.92 -14.30
C PHE A 136 0.44 11.87 -13.83
N GLY A 137 1.69 11.63 -14.19
CA GLY A 137 2.84 12.34 -13.64
C GLY A 137 2.80 13.85 -13.84
N SER A 138 2.35 14.32 -15.00
CA SER A 138 2.23 15.73 -15.32
C SER A 138 0.97 16.42 -14.76
N LYS A 139 0.04 15.65 -14.19
CA LYS A 139 -1.21 16.20 -13.63
C LYS A 139 -0.96 16.71 -12.21
N HIS A 140 -1.52 17.88 -11.90
CA HIS A 140 -1.59 18.37 -10.53
C HIS A 140 -2.48 17.47 -9.67
N LEU A 141 -2.19 17.39 -8.35
CA LEU A 141 -2.92 16.48 -7.45
C LEU A 141 -4.43 16.72 -7.44
N ASP A 142 -4.86 17.98 -7.46
CA ASP A 142 -6.27 18.40 -7.49
C ASP A 142 -6.99 18.10 -8.81
N ALA A 143 -6.22 17.91 -9.89
CA ALA A 143 -6.76 17.57 -11.21
C ALA A 143 -7.00 16.07 -11.43
N ILE A 144 -6.57 15.22 -10.49
CA ILE A 144 -6.74 13.76 -10.57
C ILE A 144 -8.11 13.37 -10.00
N THR A 145 -8.99 12.85 -10.86
CA THR A 145 -10.36 12.48 -10.49
C THR A 145 -10.55 10.97 -10.31
N THR A 146 -11.61 10.59 -9.60
CA THR A 146 -12.04 9.20 -9.46
C THR A 146 -12.30 8.53 -10.81
N LEU A 147 -12.91 9.27 -11.76
CA LEU A 147 -13.18 8.76 -13.09
C LEU A 147 -11.89 8.37 -13.81
N MET A 148 -10.88 9.22 -13.81
CA MET A 148 -9.57 8.93 -14.41
C MET A 148 -8.91 7.69 -13.81
N LEU A 149 -9.03 7.50 -12.50
CA LEU A 149 -8.48 6.32 -11.82
C LEU A 149 -9.25 5.05 -12.18
N THR A 150 -10.58 5.14 -12.29
CA THR A 150 -11.44 4.02 -12.68
C THR A 150 -11.12 3.58 -14.12
N GLU A 151 -11.01 4.51 -15.05
CA GLU A 151 -10.62 4.23 -16.43
C GLU A 151 -9.24 3.56 -16.51
N ALA A 152 -8.24 4.11 -15.81
CA ALA A 152 -6.90 3.51 -15.78
C ALA A 152 -6.89 2.10 -15.16
N HIS A 153 -7.74 1.88 -14.16
CA HIS A 153 -7.91 0.57 -13.52
C HIS A 153 -8.52 -0.46 -14.48
N LEU A 154 -9.54 -0.05 -15.26
CA LEU A 154 -10.16 -0.88 -16.30
C LEU A 154 -9.19 -1.14 -17.46
N ASP A 155 -8.42 -0.15 -17.90
CA ASP A 155 -7.41 -0.30 -18.93
C ASP A 155 -6.36 -1.37 -18.60
N LEU A 156 -5.93 -1.45 -17.33
CA LEU A 156 -5.01 -2.51 -16.91
C LEU A 156 -5.64 -3.89 -17.09
N ARG A 157 -6.94 -4.04 -16.83
CA ARG A 157 -7.65 -5.29 -17.10
C ARG A 157 -7.77 -5.60 -18.59
N ALA A 158 -8.10 -4.61 -19.40
CA ALA A 158 -8.17 -4.76 -20.87
C ALA A 158 -6.82 -5.19 -21.46
N LYS A 159 -5.71 -4.75 -20.86
CA LYS A 159 -4.34 -5.19 -21.21
C LYS A 159 -3.95 -6.57 -20.68
N GLY A 160 -4.86 -7.31 -20.06
CA GLY A 160 -4.64 -8.69 -19.59
C GLY A 160 -4.01 -8.81 -18.20
N TYR A 161 -3.77 -7.73 -17.46
CA TYR A 161 -3.24 -7.82 -16.10
C TYR A 161 -4.23 -8.57 -15.18
N ALA A 162 -3.70 -9.41 -14.28
CA ALA A 162 -4.50 -10.09 -13.27
C ALA A 162 -5.24 -9.08 -12.36
N LEU A 163 -6.43 -9.44 -11.86
CA LEU A 163 -7.28 -8.57 -11.03
C LEU A 163 -6.51 -7.94 -9.85
N ALA A 164 -5.75 -8.77 -9.12
CA ALA A 164 -4.93 -8.30 -8.01
C ALA A 164 -3.80 -7.34 -8.43
N GLN A 165 -3.27 -7.50 -9.64
CA GLN A 165 -2.24 -6.61 -10.18
C GLN A 165 -2.86 -5.27 -10.60
N ALA A 166 -4.01 -5.29 -11.26
CA ALA A 166 -4.75 -4.09 -11.63
C ALA A 166 -5.14 -3.27 -10.38
N ASN A 167 -5.61 -3.94 -9.32
CA ASN A 167 -5.95 -3.30 -8.05
C ASN A 167 -4.81 -2.53 -7.39
N LYS A 168 -3.55 -2.80 -7.76
CA LYS A 168 -2.41 -2.03 -7.22
C LYS A 168 -2.50 -0.54 -7.55
N LEU A 169 -3.08 -0.17 -8.70
CA LEU A 169 -3.20 1.22 -9.12
C LEU A 169 -4.03 2.03 -8.11
N PRO A 170 -5.33 1.76 -7.90
CA PRO A 170 -6.13 2.53 -6.94
C PRO A 170 -5.62 2.40 -5.49
N ILE A 171 -5.05 1.25 -5.10
CA ILE A 171 -4.46 1.07 -3.76
C ILE A 171 -3.25 2.00 -3.58
N LEU A 172 -2.37 2.14 -4.56
CA LEU A 172 -1.24 3.05 -4.47
C LEU A 172 -1.68 4.51 -4.45
N PHE A 173 -2.65 4.90 -5.28
CA PHE A 173 -3.24 6.25 -5.22
C PHE A 173 -3.83 6.53 -3.84
N LYS A 174 -4.58 5.58 -3.26
CA LYS A 174 -5.14 5.71 -1.91
C LYS A 174 -4.06 5.99 -0.87
N ILE A 175 -2.96 5.23 -0.93
CA ILE A 175 -1.82 5.40 -0.01
C ILE A 175 -1.14 6.76 -0.22
N MET A 176 -0.88 7.14 -1.48
CA MET A 176 -0.22 8.40 -1.83
C MET A 176 -1.03 9.61 -1.39
N PHE A 177 -2.33 9.65 -1.69
CA PHE A 177 -3.20 10.77 -1.30
C PHE A 177 -3.44 10.84 0.22
N ASN A 178 -3.51 9.71 0.92
CA ASN A 178 -3.55 9.72 2.38
C ASN A 178 -2.26 10.27 2.99
N LEU A 179 -1.11 9.98 2.40
CA LEU A 179 0.17 10.57 2.81
C LEU A 179 0.21 12.07 2.50
N ALA A 180 -0.22 12.46 1.30
CA ALA A 180 -0.28 13.87 0.89
C ALA A 180 -1.17 14.68 1.84
N LYS A 181 -2.36 14.16 2.18
CA LYS A 181 -3.28 14.76 3.15
C LYS A 181 -2.66 14.88 4.54
N LYS A 182 -1.99 13.81 5.02
CA LYS A 182 -1.30 13.83 6.33
C LYS A 182 -0.18 14.87 6.38
N LYS A 183 0.44 15.17 5.24
CA LYS A 183 1.51 16.17 5.11
C LYS A 183 0.99 17.55 4.67
N GLU A 184 -0.32 17.73 4.62
CA GLU A 184 -0.99 18.99 4.25
C GLU A 184 -0.54 19.53 2.89
N ILE A 185 -0.21 18.62 1.94
CA ILE A 185 0.20 19.00 0.59
C ILE A 185 -1.00 19.65 -0.13
N PRO A 186 -0.86 20.84 -0.73
CA PRO A 186 -1.91 21.47 -1.49
C PRO A 186 -2.50 20.54 -2.57
N GLY A 187 -3.82 20.59 -2.78
CA GLY A 187 -4.52 19.73 -3.75
C GLY A 187 -4.86 18.31 -3.25
N SER A 188 -4.57 17.97 -1.99
CA SER A 188 -4.82 16.65 -1.42
C SER A 188 -6.02 16.57 -0.46
N GLN A 189 -6.92 17.56 -0.49
CA GLN A 189 -8.07 17.69 0.42
C GLN A 189 -9.01 16.48 0.32
N SER A 190 -9.23 15.97 -0.88
CA SER A 190 -9.99 14.75 -1.15
C SER A 190 -9.07 13.65 -1.71
N ASN A 191 -9.42 12.38 -1.46
CA ASN A 191 -8.69 11.25 -2.02
C ASN A 191 -9.53 10.61 -3.14
N PRO A 192 -9.14 10.81 -4.42
CA PRO A 192 -9.91 10.32 -5.57
C PRO A 192 -9.99 8.78 -5.65
N ALA A 193 -9.09 8.08 -4.98
CA ALA A 193 -9.11 6.62 -4.96
C ALA A 193 -10.16 6.02 -4.01
N ASN A 194 -10.80 6.81 -3.14
CA ASN A 194 -11.82 6.28 -2.23
C ASN A 194 -13.11 5.83 -2.98
N GLY A 195 -13.41 6.42 -4.12
CA GLY A 195 -14.57 6.06 -4.94
C GLY A 195 -14.31 4.92 -5.94
N VAL A 196 -13.07 4.41 -6.05
CA VAL A 196 -12.75 3.34 -7.00
C VAL A 196 -13.11 1.98 -6.41
N VAL A 197 -13.98 1.25 -7.09
CA VAL A 197 -14.36 -0.12 -6.73
C VAL A 197 -13.23 -1.08 -7.15
N LEU A 198 -12.70 -1.83 -6.19
CA LEU A 198 -11.68 -2.83 -6.48
C LEU A 198 -12.31 -4.10 -7.07
N PHE A 199 -11.60 -4.73 -7.99
CA PHE A 199 -11.96 -6.08 -8.41
C PHE A 199 -11.86 -7.06 -7.24
N ASN A 200 -12.71 -8.07 -7.21
CA ASN A 200 -12.60 -9.16 -6.26
C ASN A 200 -11.75 -10.29 -6.87
N PRO A 201 -10.44 -10.38 -6.55
CA PRO A 201 -9.61 -11.47 -7.02
C PRO A 201 -9.88 -12.71 -6.16
N ASN A 202 -10.98 -13.41 -6.38
CA ASN A 202 -11.26 -14.68 -5.70
C ASN A 202 -10.29 -15.77 -6.21
N ASN A 203 -8.99 -15.61 -5.88
CA ASN A 203 -7.88 -16.47 -6.32
C ASN A 203 -7.11 -17.08 -5.14
N ALA A 204 -7.75 -17.19 -3.98
CA ALA A 204 -7.19 -17.91 -2.85
C ALA A 204 -7.06 -19.40 -3.22
N LYS A 205 -5.89 -19.79 -3.73
CA LYS A 205 -5.58 -21.20 -3.98
C LYS A 205 -5.36 -21.90 -2.64
N GLU A 206 -6.19 -22.87 -2.36
CA GLU A 206 -6.04 -23.77 -1.22
C GLU A 206 -5.33 -25.04 -1.71
N ARG A 207 -4.00 -24.94 -1.80
CA ARG A 207 -3.15 -26.03 -2.26
C ARG A 207 -2.27 -26.51 -1.12
N TYR A 208 -2.39 -27.77 -0.76
CA TYR A 208 -1.51 -28.50 0.16
C TYR A 208 -1.22 -29.88 -0.39
N LEU A 209 -0.12 -30.49 0.02
CA LEU A 209 0.30 -31.81 -0.43
C LEU A 209 -0.49 -32.90 0.30
N THR A 210 -0.92 -33.91 -0.44
CA THR A 210 -1.36 -35.17 0.13
C THR A 210 -0.17 -36.01 0.58
N ALA A 211 -0.41 -37.09 1.35
CA ALA A 211 0.65 -38.02 1.75
C ALA A 211 1.38 -38.62 0.55
N ALA A 212 0.63 -39.06 -0.46
CA ALA A 212 1.19 -39.65 -1.70
C ALA A 212 2.03 -38.63 -2.49
N GLU A 213 1.56 -37.37 -2.60
CA GLU A 213 2.32 -36.29 -3.25
C GLU A 213 3.59 -35.94 -2.47
N THR A 214 3.51 -35.93 -1.15
CA THR A 214 4.67 -35.69 -0.28
C THR A 214 5.74 -36.76 -0.47
N GLN A 215 5.35 -38.03 -0.60
CA GLN A 215 6.27 -39.14 -0.84
C GLN A 215 6.95 -38.99 -2.22
N ARG A 216 6.18 -38.78 -3.28
CA ARG A 216 6.72 -38.60 -4.64
C ARG A 216 7.67 -37.41 -4.71
N LEU A 217 7.30 -36.30 -4.04
CA LEU A 217 8.15 -35.12 -3.97
C LEU A 217 9.48 -35.41 -3.25
N TYR A 218 9.43 -36.15 -2.14
CA TYR A 218 10.64 -36.55 -1.40
C TYR A 218 11.59 -37.38 -2.25
N GLU A 219 11.08 -38.39 -2.98
CA GLU A 219 11.87 -39.24 -3.86
C GLU A 219 12.54 -38.45 -4.99
N ALA A 220 11.83 -37.49 -5.59
CA ALA A 220 12.39 -36.63 -6.62
C ALA A 220 13.45 -35.65 -6.07
N LEU A 221 13.27 -35.20 -4.83
CA LEU A 221 14.27 -34.32 -4.16
C LEU A 221 15.58 -35.05 -3.87
N GLU A 222 15.55 -36.36 -3.59
CA GLU A 222 16.76 -37.17 -3.40
C GLU A 222 17.58 -37.26 -4.70
N GLN A 223 16.92 -37.19 -5.87
CA GLN A 223 17.55 -37.25 -7.19
C GLN A 223 17.91 -35.87 -7.76
N SER A 224 17.67 -34.81 -6.99
CA SER A 224 17.89 -33.44 -7.46
C SER A 224 19.38 -33.10 -7.56
N ASP A 225 19.79 -32.44 -8.67
CA ASP A 225 21.15 -31.91 -8.85
C ASP A 225 21.51 -30.86 -7.78
N ASN A 226 20.49 -30.21 -7.18
CA ASN A 226 20.69 -29.28 -6.06
C ASN A 226 20.58 -30.03 -4.73
N THR A 227 21.72 -30.45 -4.20
CA THR A 227 21.81 -31.24 -2.95
C THR A 227 21.19 -30.55 -1.74
N GLN A 228 21.10 -29.21 -1.73
CA GLN A 228 20.49 -28.46 -0.62
C GLN A 228 18.96 -28.37 -0.72
N LEU A 229 18.40 -28.60 -1.92
CA LEU A 229 16.96 -28.41 -2.16
C LEU A 229 16.12 -29.35 -1.28
N LYS A 230 16.54 -30.61 -1.10
CA LYS A 230 15.85 -31.57 -0.23
C LYS A 230 15.77 -31.08 1.22
N HIS A 231 16.86 -30.56 1.75
CA HIS A 231 16.90 -30.02 3.11
C HIS A 231 16.03 -28.77 3.27
N ILE A 232 16.06 -27.87 2.27
CA ILE A 232 15.23 -26.67 2.24
C ILE A 232 13.74 -27.05 2.26
N VAL A 233 13.32 -27.94 1.37
CA VAL A 233 11.91 -28.36 1.26
C VAL A 233 11.46 -29.08 2.51
N SER A 234 12.27 -30.02 3.03
CA SER A 234 11.97 -30.75 4.27
C SER A 234 11.79 -29.80 5.45
N LEU A 235 12.71 -28.88 5.66
CA LEU A 235 12.61 -27.90 6.76
C LEU A 235 11.47 -26.91 6.59
N LEU A 236 11.11 -26.51 5.34
CA LEU A 236 9.92 -25.71 5.10
C LEU A 236 8.63 -26.45 5.47
N LEU A 237 8.55 -27.74 5.16
CA LEU A 237 7.44 -28.61 5.55
C LEU A 237 7.37 -28.86 7.06
N MET A 238 8.51 -28.91 7.76
CA MET A 238 8.56 -29.18 9.21
C MET A 238 8.39 -27.93 10.09
N PHE A 239 8.79 -26.76 9.60
CA PHE A 239 8.70 -25.51 10.37
C PHE A 239 7.51 -24.62 9.98
N GLY A 240 6.94 -24.82 8.78
CA GLY A 240 5.90 -23.93 8.26
C GLY A 240 6.32 -22.47 8.19
N CYS A 241 7.61 -22.16 8.19
CA CYS A 241 8.14 -20.82 8.13
C CYS A 241 8.06 -20.24 6.72
N ARG A 242 8.28 -18.93 6.57
CA ARG A 242 8.40 -18.32 5.22
C ARG A 242 9.73 -18.71 4.59
N LYS A 243 9.72 -18.93 3.26
CA LYS A 243 10.94 -19.30 2.52
C LYS A 243 12.15 -18.44 2.88
N ARG A 244 11.99 -17.10 2.90
CA ARG A 244 13.11 -16.21 3.24
C ARG A 244 13.57 -16.32 4.68
N GLU A 245 12.68 -16.63 5.61
CA GLU A 245 13.06 -16.84 7.03
C GLU A 245 14.01 -18.02 7.18
N LEU A 246 13.79 -19.10 6.41
CA LEU A 246 14.69 -20.26 6.40
C LEU A 246 15.98 -19.98 5.63
N LEU A 247 15.90 -19.39 4.43
CA LEU A 247 17.09 -19.15 3.61
C LEU A 247 18.06 -18.14 4.23
N ASP A 248 17.54 -17.20 5.04
CA ASP A 248 18.34 -16.22 5.79
C ASP A 248 18.69 -16.68 7.21
N ALA A 249 18.31 -17.93 7.58
CA ALA A 249 18.55 -18.44 8.91
C ALA A 249 20.04 -18.64 9.19
N LYS A 250 20.45 -18.22 10.39
CA LYS A 250 21.83 -18.37 10.86
C LYS A 250 21.87 -19.33 12.04
N TRP A 251 22.99 -20.05 12.18
CA TRP A 251 23.19 -20.98 13.28
C TRP A 251 23.06 -20.33 14.66
N GLU A 252 23.49 -19.08 14.81
CA GLU A 252 23.37 -18.32 16.07
C GLU A 252 21.93 -18.15 16.58
N HIS A 253 20.94 -18.35 15.70
CA HIS A 253 19.52 -18.26 16.03
C HIS A 253 18.90 -19.59 16.49
N PHE A 254 19.68 -20.71 16.46
CA PHE A 254 19.21 -22.04 16.79
C PHE A 254 19.79 -22.49 18.14
N ASP A 255 18.92 -22.71 19.10
CA ASP A 255 19.23 -23.42 20.32
C ASP A 255 18.81 -24.90 20.13
N LEU A 256 19.77 -25.75 19.70
CA LEU A 256 19.50 -27.15 19.38
C LEU A 256 19.26 -27.97 20.63
N GLU A 257 19.85 -27.61 21.77
CA GLU A 257 19.66 -28.30 23.07
C GLU A 257 18.23 -28.10 23.58
N ARG A 258 17.75 -26.83 23.55
CA ARG A 258 16.39 -26.48 23.96
C ARG A 258 15.37 -26.63 22.82
N ARG A 259 15.80 -27.12 21.66
CA ARG A 259 14.97 -27.34 20.48
C ARG A 259 14.15 -26.11 20.09
N ASN A 260 14.82 -25.00 19.97
CA ASN A 260 14.17 -23.73 19.66
C ASN A 260 14.91 -22.96 18.56
N TRP A 261 14.17 -22.48 17.58
CA TRP A 261 14.68 -21.56 16.56
C TRP A 261 14.06 -20.18 16.75
N ARG A 262 14.87 -19.21 17.09
CA ARG A 262 14.46 -17.82 17.21
C ARG A 262 14.60 -17.11 15.86
N ILE A 263 13.49 -16.73 15.25
CA ILE A 263 13.47 -15.83 14.09
C ILE A 263 13.53 -14.40 14.61
N PRO A 264 14.67 -13.68 14.44
CA PRO A 264 14.88 -12.39 15.10
C PRO A 264 13.96 -11.31 14.56
N MET A 265 13.56 -11.40 13.28
CA MET A 265 12.69 -10.42 12.66
C MET A 265 11.83 -11.05 11.56
N SER A 266 10.53 -11.20 11.82
CA SER A 266 9.56 -11.63 10.83
C SER A 266 9.15 -10.47 9.90
N LYS A 267 8.37 -10.77 8.85
CA LYS A 267 7.78 -9.74 7.95
C LYS A 267 7.01 -8.63 8.71
N ASN A 268 6.53 -8.94 9.90
CA ASN A 268 5.76 -8.02 10.75
C ASN A 268 6.61 -7.25 11.77
N GLY A 269 7.94 -7.34 11.67
CA GLY A 269 8.88 -6.65 12.58
C GLY A 269 9.01 -7.27 13.97
N LYS A 270 8.29 -8.38 14.27
CA LYS A 270 8.33 -9.05 15.58
C LYS A 270 9.15 -10.34 15.51
N ALA A 271 9.98 -10.56 16.52
CA ALA A 271 10.66 -11.85 16.71
C ALA A 271 9.64 -12.93 17.06
N ARG A 272 9.94 -14.17 16.71
CA ARG A 272 9.17 -15.34 17.12
C ARG A 272 10.05 -16.57 17.27
N ASN A 273 9.61 -17.50 18.09
CA ASN A 273 10.25 -18.80 18.29
C ASN A 273 9.47 -19.89 17.54
N ILE A 274 10.20 -20.84 16.97
CA ILE A 274 9.64 -22.06 16.35
C ILE A 274 10.27 -23.26 17.08
N PRO A 275 9.46 -24.14 17.69
CA PRO A 275 9.95 -25.39 18.25
C PRO A 275 10.55 -26.30 17.18
N ILE A 276 11.65 -26.97 17.49
CA ILE A 276 12.34 -27.89 16.60
C ILE A 276 11.91 -29.33 16.95
N SER A 277 11.18 -29.96 16.02
CA SER A 277 10.82 -31.40 16.19
C SER A 277 12.05 -32.29 16.13
N ALA A 278 11.95 -33.53 16.68
CA ALA A 278 13.04 -34.49 16.61
C ALA A 278 13.55 -34.71 15.19
N ARG A 279 12.63 -34.87 14.23
CA ARG A 279 12.98 -35.05 12.81
C ARG A 279 13.65 -33.81 12.18
N ALA A 280 13.19 -32.62 12.51
CA ALA A 280 13.86 -31.41 12.06
C ALA A 280 15.27 -31.25 12.65
N LEU A 281 15.47 -31.68 13.90
CA LEU A 281 16.79 -31.70 14.55
C LEU A 281 17.75 -32.64 13.84
N GLU A 282 17.31 -33.84 13.45
CA GLU A 282 18.10 -34.80 12.66
C GLU A 282 18.56 -34.18 11.35
N VAL A 283 17.63 -33.51 10.60
CA VAL A 283 17.97 -32.83 9.36
C VAL A 283 18.97 -31.69 9.61
N LEU A 284 18.78 -30.91 10.67
CA LEU A 284 19.73 -29.82 11.00
C LEU A 284 21.11 -30.35 11.35
N ASN A 285 21.20 -31.46 12.06
CA ASN A 285 22.46 -32.09 12.43
C ASN A 285 23.20 -32.73 11.22
N SER A 286 22.46 -33.16 10.19
CA SER A 286 23.03 -33.68 8.94
C SER A 286 23.54 -32.62 7.98
N LEU A 287 23.23 -31.33 8.22
CA LEU A 287 23.67 -30.25 7.35
C LEU A 287 25.17 -29.98 7.44
N PRO A 288 25.84 -29.75 6.31
CA PRO A 288 27.25 -29.36 6.31
C PRO A 288 27.42 -27.99 6.94
N ARG A 289 28.48 -27.81 7.75
CA ARG A 289 28.86 -26.52 8.31
C ARG A 289 30.16 -26.06 7.68
N TRP A 290 30.14 -24.88 7.08
CA TRP A 290 31.32 -24.28 6.46
C TRP A 290 31.99 -23.28 7.43
N LYS A 291 33.31 -23.36 7.54
CA LYS A 291 34.09 -22.44 8.40
C LYS A 291 33.87 -20.99 7.95
N GLY A 292 33.43 -20.13 8.85
CA GLY A 292 33.16 -18.71 8.58
C GLY A 292 31.78 -18.41 7.96
N CYS A 293 30.99 -19.43 7.59
CA CYS A 293 29.65 -19.23 7.07
C CYS A 293 28.62 -19.28 8.20
N PRO A 294 27.88 -18.20 8.48
CA PRO A 294 26.91 -18.18 9.57
C PRO A 294 25.57 -18.84 9.21
N TYR A 295 25.31 -19.09 7.93
CA TYR A 295 24.01 -19.54 7.44
C TYR A 295 23.80 -21.05 7.59
N VAL A 296 22.55 -21.46 7.88
CA VAL A 296 22.16 -22.85 8.07
C VAL A 296 22.14 -23.61 6.75
N ILE A 297 21.57 -23.00 5.70
CA ILE A 297 21.48 -23.60 4.37
C ILE A 297 21.94 -22.57 3.32
N PRO A 298 23.24 -22.31 3.23
CA PRO A 298 23.79 -21.42 2.19
C PRO A 298 23.86 -22.14 0.85
N ASN A 299 23.98 -21.36 -0.23
CA ASN A 299 24.44 -21.89 -1.49
C ASN A 299 25.90 -22.39 -1.31
N PRO A 300 26.21 -23.65 -1.65
CA PRO A 300 27.55 -24.23 -1.43
C PRO A 300 28.68 -23.46 -2.14
N GLU A 301 28.40 -22.90 -3.32
CA GLU A 301 29.38 -22.18 -4.14
C GLU A 301 29.70 -20.79 -3.57
N THR A 302 28.68 -20.06 -3.14
CA THR A 302 28.82 -18.66 -2.72
C THR A 302 28.90 -18.48 -1.21
N GLN A 303 28.54 -19.49 -0.44
CA GLN A 303 28.34 -19.46 1.03
C GLN A 303 27.40 -18.34 1.51
N LYS A 304 26.53 -17.85 0.62
CA LYS A 304 25.51 -16.83 0.89
C LYS A 304 24.10 -17.44 0.81
N PRO A 305 23.10 -16.76 1.37
CA PRO A 305 21.73 -17.20 1.20
C PRO A 305 21.33 -17.30 -0.28
N TYR A 306 20.57 -18.31 -0.65
CA TYR A 306 20.02 -18.42 -1.99
C TYR A 306 19.22 -17.19 -2.38
N GLY A 307 19.52 -16.56 -3.51
CA GLY A 307 18.72 -15.50 -4.09
C GLY A 307 17.43 -16.04 -4.70
N ASN A 308 17.56 -17.07 -5.52
CA ASN A 308 16.45 -17.70 -6.24
C ASN A 308 16.61 -19.24 -6.22
N LEU A 309 15.50 -19.95 -6.03
CA LEU A 309 15.38 -21.40 -6.10
C LEU A 309 14.37 -21.85 -7.16
N TYR A 310 13.97 -20.93 -8.05
CA TYR A 310 12.90 -21.21 -9.00
C TYR A 310 13.24 -22.39 -9.92
N HIS A 311 14.38 -22.35 -10.58
CA HIS A 311 14.75 -23.39 -11.56
C HIS A 311 14.88 -24.78 -10.95
N PRO A 312 15.65 -25.02 -9.86
CA PRO A 312 15.75 -26.34 -9.27
C PRO A 312 14.41 -26.82 -8.72
N TRP A 313 13.61 -25.93 -8.12
CA TRP A 313 12.27 -26.25 -7.65
C TRP A 313 11.31 -26.61 -8.79
N ASP A 314 11.29 -25.84 -9.88
CA ASP A 314 10.44 -26.05 -11.03
C ASP A 314 10.75 -27.39 -11.72
N LYS A 315 12.04 -27.75 -11.86
CA LYS A 315 12.47 -29.05 -12.38
C LYS A 315 11.89 -30.19 -11.55
N VAL A 316 12.11 -30.20 -10.25
CA VAL A 316 11.67 -31.27 -9.35
C VAL A 316 10.14 -31.41 -9.31
N ARG A 317 9.39 -30.32 -9.12
CA ARG A 317 7.91 -30.38 -9.03
C ARG A 317 7.27 -30.89 -10.31
N LYS A 318 7.79 -30.49 -11.49
CA LYS A 318 7.32 -30.95 -12.78
C LYS A 318 7.62 -32.42 -13.03
N GLN A 319 8.77 -32.92 -12.62
CA GLN A 319 9.15 -34.32 -12.73
C GLN A 319 8.13 -35.26 -12.08
N VAL A 320 7.43 -34.80 -11.05
CA VAL A 320 6.44 -35.59 -10.31
C VAL A 320 5.00 -35.13 -10.53
N GLY A 321 4.74 -34.32 -11.55
CA GLY A 321 3.39 -33.87 -11.92
C GLY A 321 2.76 -32.91 -10.91
N LEU A 322 3.55 -32.09 -10.22
CA LEU A 322 3.09 -31.10 -9.24
C LEU A 322 3.27 -29.65 -9.76
N ASP A 323 2.88 -29.42 -11.02
CA ASP A 323 3.09 -28.16 -11.74
C ASP A 323 2.43 -26.95 -11.09
N ASP A 324 1.36 -27.15 -10.37
CA ASP A 324 0.60 -26.13 -9.66
C ASP A 324 1.17 -25.80 -8.27
N LEU A 325 2.10 -26.64 -7.74
CA LEU A 325 2.65 -26.53 -6.40
C LEU A 325 3.68 -25.39 -6.34
N ARG A 326 3.45 -24.41 -5.48
CA ARG A 326 4.38 -23.32 -5.21
C ARG A 326 5.17 -23.63 -3.92
N MET A 327 6.38 -23.10 -3.80
CA MET A 327 7.15 -23.23 -2.57
C MET A 327 6.44 -22.67 -1.31
N HIS A 328 5.53 -21.72 -1.50
CA HIS A 328 4.72 -21.22 -0.38
C HIS A 328 3.63 -22.20 0.07
N ASP A 329 3.23 -23.11 -0.80
CA ASP A 329 2.20 -24.12 -0.50
C ASP A 329 2.73 -25.19 0.46
N LEU A 330 4.06 -25.33 0.61
CA LEU A 330 4.68 -26.15 1.65
C LEU A 330 4.30 -25.66 3.08
N ARG A 331 4.20 -24.36 3.25
CA ARG A 331 3.70 -23.75 4.49
C ARG A 331 2.20 -23.97 4.67
N HIS A 332 1.43 -23.99 3.59
CA HIS A 332 0.02 -24.37 3.62
C HIS A 332 -0.14 -25.84 4.01
N THR A 333 0.71 -26.72 3.48
CA THR A 333 0.77 -28.15 3.86
C THR A 333 1.04 -28.32 5.34
N PHE A 334 2.05 -27.63 5.91
CA PHE A 334 2.32 -27.66 7.35
C PHE A 334 1.10 -27.24 8.17
N ALA A 335 0.43 -26.15 7.78
CA ALA A 335 -0.75 -25.66 8.47
C ALA A 335 -1.93 -26.66 8.40
N SER A 336 -2.18 -27.22 7.21
CA SER A 336 -3.23 -28.22 7.01
C SER A 336 -2.97 -29.49 7.81
N ASN A 337 -1.71 -29.98 7.85
CA ASN A 337 -1.34 -31.14 8.64
C ASN A 337 -1.57 -30.92 10.15
N LEU A 338 -1.28 -29.72 10.67
CA LEU A 338 -1.56 -29.38 12.07
C LEU A 338 -3.06 -29.37 12.36
N VAL A 339 -3.86 -28.76 11.49
CA VAL A 339 -5.32 -28.72 11.67
C VAL A 339 -5.89 -30.13 11.61
N ASN A 340 -5.50 -30.93 10.61
CA ASN A 340 -5.95 -32.32 10.45
C ASN A 340 -5.49 -33.22 11.62
N SER A 341 -4.40 -32.85 12.32
CA SER A 341 -3.98 -33.53 13.55
C SER A 341 -4.68 -33.03 14.84
N GLY A 342 -5.75 -32.24 14.71
CA GLY A 342 -6.56 -31.74 15.84
C GLY A 342 -5.99 -30.51 16.55
N GLN A 343 -4.93 -29.87 16.03
CA GLN A 343 -4.38 -28.68 16.66
C GLN A 343 -5.30 -27.47 16.48
N SER A 344 -5.48 -26.70 17.54
CA SER A 344 -6.32 -25.50 17.47
C SER A 344 -5.79 -24.47 16.49
N ILE A 345 -6.70 -23.74 15.84
CA ILE A 345 -6.36 -22.62 14.93
C ILE A 345 -5.45 -21.58 15.62
N TYR A 346 -5.57 -21.43 16.93
CA TYR A 346 -4.70 -20.56 17.72
C TYR A 346 -3.24 -21.05 17.72
N VAL A 347 -3.02 -22.35 17.99
CA VAL A 347 -1.68 -22.97 17.95
C VAL A 347 -1.08 -22.84 16.56
N VAL A 348 -1.84 -23.17 15.52
CA VAL A 348 -1.42 -23.03 14.11
C VAL A 348 -1.05 -21.58 13.80
N SER A 349 -1.85 -20.62 14.21
CA SER A 349 -1.58 -19.19 14.03
C SER A 349 -0.28 -18.73 14.68
N LYS A 350 -0.01 -19.21 15.90
CA LYS A 350 1.23 -18.92 16.64
C LYS A 350 2.46 -19.50 15.95
N LEU A 351 2.43 -20.77 15.56
CA LEU A 351 3.54 -21.44 14.86
C LEU A 351 3.84 -20.77 13.51
N LEU A 352 2.79 -20.43 12.76
CA LEU A 352 2.94 -19.69 11.50
C LEU A 352 3.42 -18.25 11.71
N GLY A 353 3.22 -17.65 12.88
CA GLY A 353 3.52 -16.24 13.15
C GLY A 353 2.61 -15.29 12.36
N HIS A 354 1.32 -15.57 12.35
CA HIS A 354 0.31 -14.65 11.84
C HIS A 354 0.00 -13.59 12.90
N SER A 355 0.02 -12.32 12.48
CA SER A 355 -0.34 -11.21 13.37
C SER A 355 -1.85 -11.11 13.62
N GLN A 356 -2.65 -11.71 12.74
CA GLN A 356 -4.11 -11.75 12.82
C GLN A 356 -4.56 -13.20 12.64
N ILE A 357 -5.38 -13.71 13.55
CA ILE A 357 -5.96 -15.06 13.51
C ILE A 357 -6.79 -15.25 12.23
N LYS A 358 -7.48 -14.19 11.75
CA LYS A 358 -8.23 -14.19 10.49
C LYS A 358 -7.43 -14.72 9.29
N THR A 359 -6.10 -14.62 9.30
CA THR A 359 -5.26 -15.21 8.24
C THR A 359 -5.21 -16.72 8.32
N THR A 360 -5.42 -17.29 9.51
CA THR A 360 -5.38 -18.75 9.78
C THR A 360 -6.76 -19.39 9.64
N THR A 361 -7.85 -18.63 9.77
CA THR A 361 -9.23 -19.16 9.63
C THR A 361 -9.51 -19.72 8.23
N ARG A 362 -8.67 -19.42 7.25
CA ARG A 362 -8.73 -20.08 5.93
C ARG A 362 -8.55 -21.61 5.99
N TYR A 363 -8.02 -22.17 7.07
CA TYR A 363 -7.86 -23.60 7.30
C TYR A 363 -8.97 -24.21 8.15
N SER A 364 -9.94 -23.42 8.63
CA SER A 364 -10.99 -23.90 9.55
C SER A 364 -11.89 -24.98 8.94
N HIS A 365 -12.09 -24.94 7.61
CA HIS A 365 -12.87 -25.96 6.91
C HIS A 365 -12.24 -27.36 6.96
N LEU A 366 -10.93 -27.47 7.27
CA LEU A 366 -10.24 -28.75 7.45
C LEU A 366 -10.48 -29.35 8.85
N ALA A 367 -11.13 -28.63 9.74
CA ALA A 367 -11.38 -29.05 11.11
C ALA A 367 -12.71 -29.81 11.29
N ASP A 368 -13.47 -30.07 10.24
CA ASP A 368 -14.83 -30.67 10.36
C ASP A 368 -14.77 -32.06 10.98
N GLU A 369 -13.80 -32.90 10.64
CA GLU A 369 -13.60 -34.21 11.31
C GLU A 369 -13.23 -34.08 12.78
N THR A 370 -12.51 -33.01 13.15
CA THR A 370 -12.14 -32.73 14.55
C THR A 370 -13.31 -32.21 15.38
N LEU A 371 -14.34 -31.63 14.78
CA LEU A 371 -15.55 -31.20 15.49
C LEU A 371 -16.30 -32.38 16.05
N LEU A 372 -16.49 -33.44 15.28
CA LEU A 372 -17.14 -34.66 15.76
C LEU A 372 -16.36 -35.29 16.90
N SER A 373 -15.05 -35.45 16.74
CA SER A 373 -14.19 -36.00 17.79
C SER A 373 -14.17 -35.17 19.07
N ALA A 374 -14.29 -33.86 18.96
CA ALA A 374 -14.40 -32.93 20.10
C ALA A 374 -15.74 -33.11 20.86
N VAL A 375 -16.85 -33.26 20.11
CA VAL A 375 -18.19 -33.52 20.70
C VAL A 375 -18.17 -34.87 21.41
N ASP A 376 -17.63 -35.90 20.78
CA ASP A 376 -17.47 -37.25 21.40
C ASP A 376 -16.57 -37.22 22.63
N ALA A 377 -15.51 -36.43 22.64
CA ALA A 377 -14.67 -36.26 23.81
C ALA A 377 -15.42 -35.58 24.97
N ALA A 378 -16.22 -34.53 24.65
CA ALA A 378 -17.06 -33.87 25.65
C ALA A 378 -18.11 -34.85 26.24
N ALA A 379 -18.76 -35.64 25.38
CA ALA A 379 -19.71 -36.66 25.81
C ALA A 379 -19.08 -37.68 26.76
N ARG A 380 -17.87 -38.16 26.44
CA ARG A 380 -17.13 -39.10 27.33
C ARG A 380 -16.84 -38.52 28.71
N VAL A 381 -16.53 -37.24 28.83
CA VAL A 381 -16.34 -36.54 30.11
C VAL A 381 -17.62 -36.53 30.92
N VAL A 382 -18.76 -36.27 30.29
CA VAL A 382 -20.09 -36.30 30.92
C VAL A 382 -20.44 -37.71 31.38
N ASP A 383 -20.27 -38.72 30.53
CA ASP A 383 -20.51 -40.13 30.86
C ASP A 383 -19.67 -40.61 32.03
N ALA A 384 -18.37 -40.25 32.03
CA ALA A 384 -17.47 -40.57 33.14
C ALA A 384 -17.91 -39.93 34.47
N SER A 385 -18.45 -38.70 34.41
CA SER A 385 -18.97 -37.99 35.59
C SER A 385 -20.26 -38.63 36.14
N TRP A 386 -21.10 -39.17 35.27
CA TRP A 386 -22.31 -39.86 35.66
C TRP A 386 -22.08 -41.26 36.24
N GLN A 387 -20.97 -41.91 35.79
CA GLN A 387 -20.58 -43.24 36.24
C GLN A 387 -19.68 -43.22 37.51
N ALA A 388 -19.22 -42.05 37.92
CA ALA A 388 -18.42 -41.91 39.12
C ALA A 388 -19.28 -42.23 40.36
N PRO A 389 -18.92 -43.23 41.21
CA PRO A 389 -19.70 -43.55 42.42
C PRO A 389 -19.68 -42.36 43.38
N ALA A 390 -20.83 -42.08 44.00
CA ALA A 390 -21.08 -40.97 44.95
C ALA A 390 -20.21 -41.01 46.26
N ALA A 391 -19.13 -41.75 46.28
CA ALA A 391 -18.34 -42.08 47.49
C ALA A 391 -17.09 -41.17 47.70
N ALA A 392 -17.01 -39.99 47.08
CA ALA A 392 -15.87 -39.09 47.28
C ALA A 392 -16.30 -37.67 47.75
N GLN A 393 -17.40 -37.56 48.48
CA GLN A 393 -17.80 -36.32 49.19
C GLN A 393 -18.09 -36.66 50.65
N ALA A 394 -17.03 -36.98 51.39
CA ALA A 394 -17.04 -37.03 52.86
C ALA A 394 -15.73 -36.48 53.39
#